data_c82bbdfb7e1b0756be30fae17b2ef865
#
_entry.id   c82bbdfb7e1b0756be30fae17b2ef865
#
_cell.length_a   1.000
_cell.length_b   1.000
_cell.length_c   1.000
_cell.angle_alpha   90.00
_cell.angle_beta   90.00
_cell.angle_gamma   90.00
#
_symmetry.space_group_name_H-M   'P 1'
#
loop_
_entity.id
_entity.type
_entity.pdbx_description
1 polymer ?
#
loop_
_entity_poly.entity_id
_entity_poly.type
_entity_poly.pdbx_seq_one_letter_code
_entity_poly.pdbx_strand_id
1 'polypeptide(L)'
;MDHQPVIRPARADEYNAVARLWMASWCSTGLDVPSEKLLAALQERVPREVHNGWSLYVADDGGQLAAMLAINIPQLYLDQLMIAPSHQGRSLGRRLLAFTRELLPDEVWLRCAEVNAKAWRWYEREGFVLEKAEADPVHGRIMKYYRWKRGRQAAAP
;
A
#
# COMPACT_ATOMS: atom_id res chain seq x y z
N MET A 1 -15.10 13.49 -20.04
CA MET A 1 -14.27 13.96 -18.90
C MET A 1 -13.87 12.76 -18.06
N ASP A 2 -12.60 12.55 -17.97
CA ASP A 2 -12.08 11.44 -17.19
C ASP A 2 -12.25 11.75 -15.71
N HIS A 3 -13.22 11.07 -15.09
CA HIS A 3 -13.42 11.16 -13.66
C HIS A 3 -12.30 10.40 -12.95
N GLN A 4 -11.49 11.14 -12.17
CA GLN A 4 -10.41 10.52 -11.40
C GLN A 4 -10.82 10.38 -9.95
N PRO A 5 -10.50 9.23 -9.32
CA PRO A 5 -10.76 9.06 -7.89
C PRO A 5 -10.10 10.14 -7.05
N VAL A 6 -10.78 10.58 -6.00
CA VAL A 6 -10.29 11.62 -5.09
C VAL A 6 -9.57 10.96 -3.92
N ILE A 7 -8.32 11.36 -3.67
CA ILE A 7 -7.56 10.88 -2.51
C ILE A 7 -7.93 11.75 -1.30
N ARG A 8 -8.40 11.11 -0.24
CA ARG A 8 -8.84 11.77 0.99
C ARG A 8 -8.63 10.88 2.20
N PRO A 9 -8.64 11.44 3.43
CA PRO A 9 -8.61 10.60 4.62
C PRO A 9 -9.82 9.63 4.67
N ALA A 10 -9.57 8.43 5.14
CA ALA A 10 -10.63 7.45 5.36
C ALA A 10 -11.49 7.85 6.58
N ARG A 11 -12.79 7.59 6.51
CA ARG A 11 -13.69 7.76 7.65
C ARG A 11 -13.82 6.44 8.41
N ALA A 12 -14.13 6.54 9.70
CA ALA A 12 -14.27 5.35 10.54
C ALA A 12 -15.36 4.39 10.03
N ASP A 13 -16.44 4.91 9.46
CA ASP A 13 -17.51 4.10 8.87
C ASP A 13 -17.09 3.38 7.58
N GLU A 14 -15.89 3.66 7.07
CA GLU A 14 -15.34 3.03 5.88
C GLU A 14 -14.34 1.91 6.18
N TYR A 15 -13.98 1.67 7.43
CA TYR A 15 -12.94 0.71 7.77
C TYR A 15 -13.24 -0.71 7.31
N ASN A 16 -14.51 -1.12 7.35
CA ASN A 16 -14.89 -2.44 6.84
C ASN A 16 -14.75 -2.53 5.32
N ALA A 17 -15.09 -1.44 4.61
CA ALA A 17 -14.91 -1.37 3.16
C ALA A 17 -13.43 -1.39 2.78
N VAL A 18 -12.57 -0.71 3.56
CA VAL A 18 -11.11 -0.75 3.39
C VAL A 18 -10.59 -2.18 3.56
N ALA A 19 -11.04 -2.90 4.57
CA ALA A 19 -10.63 -4.29 4.79
C ALA A 19 -11.03 -5.20 3.62
N ARG A 20 -12.23 -5.00 3.07
CA ARG A 20 -12.69 -5.77 1.90
C ARG A 20 -11.85 -5.46 0.65
N LEU A 21 -11.53 -4.20 0.42
CA LEU A 21 -10.66 -3.78 -0.67
C LEU A 21 -9.27 -4.41 -0.52
N TRP A 22 -8.72 -4.38 0.68
CA TRP A 22 -7.42 -4.97 0.99
C TRP A 22 -7.43 -6.47 0.65
N MET A 23 -8.44 -7.18 1.13
CA MET A 23 -8.57 -8.62 0.83
C MET A 23 -8.71 -8.87 -0.68
N ALA A 24 -9.54 -8.11 -1.37
CA ALA A 24 -9.75 -8.27 -2.82
C ALA A 24 -8.46 -8.00 -3.61
N SER A 25 -7.72 -6.96 -3.23
CA SER A 25 -6.43 -6.65 -3.84
C SER A 25 -5.42 -7.77 -3.60
N TRP A 26 -5.37 -8.30 -2.39
CA TRP A 26 -4.46 -9.39 -2.03
C TRP A 26 -4.80 -10.66 -2.82
N CYS A 27 -6.09 -11.04 -2.88
CA CYS A 27 -6.52 -12.21 -3.64
C CYS A 27 -6.21 -12.08 -5.13
N SER A 28 -6.23 -10.86 -5.69
CA SER A 28 -5.91 -10.64 -7.10
C SER A 28 -4.44 -10.88 -7.45
N THR A 29 -3.55 -10.99 -6.44
CA THR A 29 -2.13 -11.30 -6.66
C THR A 29 -1.87 -12.78 -6.88
N GLY A 30 -2.90 -13.63 -6.79
CA GLY A 30 -2.76 -15.08 -6.91
C GLY A 30 -2.26 -15.79 -5.65
N LEU A 31 -2.11 -15.06 -4.55
CA LEU A 31 -1.74 -15.66 -3.27
C LEU A 31 -2.96 -16.40 -2.70
N ASP A 32 -2.75 -17.67 -2.34
CA ASP A 32 -3.80 -18.50 -1.77
C ASP A 32 -4.00 -18.12 -0.30
N VAL A 33 -5.13 -17.50 0.01
CA VAL A 33 -5.43 -17.01 1.35
C VAL A 33 -6.85 -17.41 1.74
N PRO A 34 -7.06 -17.98 2.96
CA PRO A 34 -8.39 -18.35 3.44
C PRO A 34 -9.28 -17.10 3.61
N SER A 35 -10.39 -17.04 2.87
CA SER A 35 -11.13 -15.80 2.64
C SER A 35 -11.88 -15.25 3.87
N GLU A 36 -12.60 -16.08 4.64
CA GLU A 36 -13.46 -15.57 5.71
C GLU A 36 -12.68 -15.13 6.94
N LYS A 37 -11.71 -15.96 7.39
CA LYS A 37 -10.86 -15.63 8.53
C LYS A 37 -9.98 -14.44 8.24
N LEU A 38 -9.51 -14.31 7.00
CA LEU A 38 -8.70 -13.17 6.59
C LEU A 38 -9.51 -11.89 6.64
N LEU A 39 -10.74 -11.89 6.12
CA LEU A 39 -11.57 -10.68 6.14
C LEU A 39 -11.81 -10.20 7.57
N ALA A 40 -12.19 -11.13 8.48
CA ALA A 40 -12.42 -10.80 9.88
C ALA A 40 -11.15 -10.21 10.53
N ALA A 41 -10.00 -10.82 10.25
CA ALA A 41 -8.71 -10.33 10.78
C ALA A 41 -8.38 -8.93 10.25
N LEU A 42 -8.64 -8.66 8.98
CA LEU A 42 -8.39 -7.33 8.39
C LEU A 42 -9.38 -6.28 8.92
N GLN A 43 -10.64 -6.65 9.12
CA GLN A 43 -11.65 -5.75 9.70
C GLN A 43 -11.28 -5.33 11.12
N GLU A 44 -10.66 -6.23 11.89
CA GLU A 44 -10.14 -5.93 13.22
C GLU A 44 -8.85 -5.13 13.15
N ARG A 45 -7.98 -5.44 12.20
CA ARG A 45 -6.66 -4.81 12.07
C ARG A 45 -6.74 -3.34 11.67
N VAL A 46 -7.64 -2.97 10.76
CA VAL A 46 -7.70 -1.59 10.24
C VAL A 46 -7.91 -0.58 11.38
N PRO A 47 -8.95 -0.69 12.23
CA PRO A 47 -9.12 0.30 13.31
C PRO A 47 -7.98 0.25 14.32
N ARG A 48 -7.43 -0.94 14.60
CA ARG A 48 -6.31 -1.07 15.53
C ARG A 48 -5.07 -0.33 15.02
N GLU A 49 -4.74 -0.48 13.75
CA GLU A 49 -3.57 0.19 13.16
C GLU A 49 -3.76 1.71 13.09
N VAL A 50 -4.97 2.17 12.79
CA VAL A 50 -5.29 3.60 12.82
C VAL A 50 -5.10 4.15 14.24
N HIS A 51 -5.57 3.43 15.25
CA HIS A 51 -5.38 3.81 16.64
C HIS A 51 -3.89 3.85 17.02
N ASN A 52 -3.08 2.95 16.43
CA ASN A 52 -1.66 2.81 16.75
C ASN A 52 -0.72 3.64 15.87
N GLY A 53 -1.26 4.51 15.01
CA GLY A 53 -0.43 5.47 14.29
C GLY A 53 -0.56 5.51 12.77
N TRP A 54 -1.39 4.68 12.16
CA TRP A 54 -1.66 4.80 10.72
C TRP A 54 -2.37 6.12 10.41
N SER A 55 -1.88 6.82 9.40
CA SER A 55 -2.67 7.78 8.66
C SER A 55 -3.24 7.03 7.47
N LEU A 56 -4.56 6.85 7.46
CA LEU A 56 -5.24 6.03 6.45
C LEU A 56 -5.98 6.92 5.46
N TYR A 57 -5.68 6.71 4.18
CA TYR A 57 -6.31 7.42 3.07
C TYR A 57 -7.00 6.43 2.14
N VAL A 58 -7.99 6.91 1.43
CA VAL A 58 -8.68 6.16 0.39
C VAL A 58 -8.72 6.98 -0.90
N ALA A 59 -8.84 6.30 -2.01
CA ALA A 59 -9.19 6.93 -3.28
C ALA A 59 -10.67 6.66 -3.53
N ASP A 60 -11.46 7.72 -3.54
CA ASP A 60 -12.92 7.65 -3.66
C ASP A 60 -13.33 7.92 -5.11
N ASP A 61 -13.96 6.94 -5.74
CA ASP A 61 -14.46 7.02 -7.11
C ASP A 61 -15.97 7.06 -7.07
N GLY A 62 -16.52 8.25 -6.81
CA GLY A 62 -17.98 8.45 -6.79
C GLY A 62 -18.72 7.63 -5.73
N GLY A 63 -18.09 7.42 -4.57
CA GLY A 63 -18.63 6.61 -3.47
C GLY A 63 -18.10 5.18 -3.42
N GLN A 64 -17.42 4.72 -4.48
CA GLN A 64 -16.75 3.43 -4.50
C GLN A 64 -15.29 3.62 -4.13
N LEU A 65 -14.78 2.83 -3.20
CA LEU A 65 -13.36 2.89 -2.84
C LEU A 65 -12.51 2.19 -3.91
N ALA A 66 -11.64 2.96 -4.55
CA ALA A 66 -10.75 2.47 -5.60
C ALA A 66 -9.40 2.04 -5.08
N ALA A 67 -8.98 2.54 -3.91
CA ALA A 67 -7.67 2.24 -3.33
C ALA A 67 -7.63 2.58 -1.85
N MET A 68 -6.65 1.99 -1.16
CA MET A 68 -6.28 2.37 0.20
C MET A 68 -4.79 2.69 0.28
N LEU A 69 -4.44 3.60 1.18
CA LEU A 69 -3.07 4.00 1.45
C LEU A 69 -2.89 4.17 2.95
N ALA A 70 -1.99 3.42 3.55
CA ALA A 70 -1.70 3.48 4.97
C ALA A 70 -0.24 3.88 5.18
N ILE A 71 -0.02 4.99 5.88
CA ILE A 71 1.30 5.58 6.11
C ILE A 71 1.48 5.77 7.60
N ASN A 72 2.65 5.41 8.11
CA ASN A 72 3.08 5.79 9.44
C ASN A 72 4.03 6.96 9.29
N ILE A 73 3.52 8.18 9.46
CA ILE A 73 4.26 9.41 9.19
C ILE A 73 5.49 9.55 10.11
N PRO A 74 5.39 9.37 11.44
CA PRO A 74 6.57 9.46 12.30
C PRO A 74 7.69 8.50 11.95
N GLN A 75 7.37 7.34 11.38
CA GLN A 75 8.34 6.33 11.01
C GLN A 75 8.80 6.42 9.55
N LEU A 76 8.26 7.37 8.76
CA LEU A 76 8.55 7.53 7.33
C LEU A 76 8.20 6.26 6.54
N TYR A 77 7.19 5.53 6.99
CA TYR A 77 6.89 4.18 6.53
C TYR A 77 5.60 4.13 5.73
N LEU A 78 5.70 3.66 4.49
CA LEU A 78 4.56 3.31 3.65
C LEU A 78 4.18 1.86 3.95
N ASP A 79 3.16 1.68 4.78
CA ASP A 79 2.77 0.35 5.26
C ASP A 79 1.95 -0.42 4.22
N GLN A 80 0.92 0.22 3.66
CA GLN A 80 0.06 -0.42 2.66
C GLN A 80 -0.29 0.54 1.53
N LEU A 81 -0.24 0.03 0.31
CA LEU A 81 -0.75 0.70 -0.89
C LEU A 81 -1.43 -0.39 -1.72
N MET A 82 -2.76 -0.35 -1.77
CA MET A 82 -3.56 -1.37 -2.45
C MET A 82 -4.56 -0.71 -3.39
N ILE A 83 -4.62 -1.22 -4.62
CA ILE A 83 -5.56 -0.76 -5.63
C ILE A 83 -6.62 -1.84 -5.83
N ALA A 84 -7.89 -1.44 -5.82
CA ALA A 84 -8.98 -2.37 -6.11
C ALA A 84 -8.78 -3.00 -7.51
N PRO A 85 -9.08 -4.30 -7.68
CA PRO A 85 -8.90 -4.96 -8.98
C PRO A 85 -9.56 -4.22 -10.13
N SER A 86 -10.71 -3.58 -9.89
CA SER A 86 -11.45 -2.81 -10.91
C SER A 86 -10.72 -1.54 -11.36
N HIS A 87 -9.72 -1.09 -10.61
CA HIS A 87 -9.03 0.19 -10.86
C HIS A 87 -7.54 0.02 -11.12
N GLN A 88 -7.04 -1.20 -11.24
CA GLN A 88 -5.63 -1.45 -11.55
C GLN A 88 -5.32 -1.04 -13.00
N GLY A 89 -4.07 -0.63 -13.24
CA GLY A 89 -3.62 -0.24 -14.57
C GLY A 89 -4.05 1.16 -15.01
N ARG A 90 -4.54 2.01 -14.11
CA ARG A 90 -5.02 3.36 -14.43
C ARG A 90 -4.18 4.48 -13.81
N SER A 91 -2.92 4.22 -13.55
CA SER A 91 -1.98 5.18 -12.95
C SER A 91 -2.37 5.65 -11.54
N LEU A 92 -3.33 5.02 -10.90
CA LEU A 92 -3.76 5.39 -9.54
C LEU A 92 -2.65 5.12 -8.52
N GLY A 93 -1.89 4.04 -8.69
CA GLY A 93 -0.75 3.74 -7.84
C GLY A 93 0.29 4.87 -7.85
N ARG A 94 0.59 5.42 -9.01
CA ARG A 94 1.51 6.57 -9.14
C ARG A 94 0.98 7.80 -8.42
N ARG A 95 -0.31 8.08 -8.53
CA ARG A 95 -0.93 9.21 -7.83
C ARG A 95 -0.83 9.05 -6.32
N LEU A 96 -1.07 7.83 -5.81
CA LEU A 96 -0.95 7.53 -4.37
C LEU A 96 0.50 7.65 -3.91
N LEU A 97 1.44 7.21 -4.73
CA LEU A 97 2.86 7.33 -4.40
C LEU A 97 3.32 8.79 -4.42
N ALA A 98 2.86 9.58 -5.37
CA ALA A 98 3.11 11.02 -5.40
C ALA A 98 2.54 11.70 -4.16
N PHE A 99 1.33 11.33 -3.76
CA PHE A 99 0.68 11.81 -2.53
C PHE A 99 1.52 11.44 -1.29
N THR A 100 2.03 10.21 -1.24
CA THR A 100 2.92 9.78 -0.15
C THR A 100 4.17 10.64 -0.06
N ARG A 101 4.77 10.96 -1.21
CA ARG A 101 5.98 11.80 -1.27
C ARG A 101 5.71 13.25 -0.90
N GLU A 102 4.49 13.74 -1.05
CA GLU A 102 4.10 15.06 -0.55
C GLU A 102 4.03 15.07 0.98
N LEU A 103 3.54 13.99 1.58
CA LEU A 103 3.49 13.87 3.04
C LEU A 103 4.85 13.56 3.65
N LEU A 104 5.71 12.84 2.94
CA LEU A 104 7.04 12.43 3.36
C LEU A 104 8.05 12.84 2.29
N PRO A 105 8.38 14.16 2.21
CA PRO A 105 9.12 14.69 1.07
C PRO A 105 10.60 14.30 1.02
N ASP A 106 11.19 13.86 2.15
CA ASP A 106 12.62 13.60 2.21
C ASP A 106 12.96 12.14 1.97
N GLU A 107 12.19 11.23 2.54
CA GLU A 107 12.40 9.80 2.34
C GLU A 107 11.17 8.99 2.73
N VAL A 108 11.05 7.81 2.14
CA VAL A 108 10.00 6.83 2.42
C VAL A 108 10.65 5.44 2.37
N TRP A 109 10.34 4.60 3.35
CA TRP A 109 10.72 3.20 3.27
C TRP A 109 9.50 2.31 3.27
N LEU A 110 9.65 1.12 2.72
CA LEU A 110 8.61 0.10 2.68
C LEU A 110 9.23 -1.29 2.67
N ARG A 111 8.40 -2.29 2.90
CA ARG A 111 8.78 -3.67 2.71
C ARG A 111 7.74 -4.39 1.85
N CYS A 112 8.19 -5.37 1.11
CA CYS A 112 7.37 -6.11 0.18
C CYS A 112 7.79 -7.57 0.17
N ALA A 113 6.85 -8.50 0.16
CA ALA A 113 7.18 -9.92 0.08
C ALA A 113 7.91 -10.21 -1.24
N GLU A 114 9.00 -10.99 -1.17
CA GLU A 114 9.80 -11.36 -2.35
C GLU A 114 8.94 -12.06 -3.41
N VAL A 115 7.96 -12.86 -2.98
CA VAL A 115 7.06 -13.55 -3.90
C VAL A 115 6.15 -12.60 -4.70
N ASN A 116 5.95 -11.37 -4.20
CA ASN A 116 5.15 -10.36 -4.91
C ASN A 116 6.04 -9.55 -5.84
N ALA A 117 6.57 -10.22 -6.87
CA ALA A 117 7.54 -9.62 -7.80
C ALA A 117 6.96 -8.44 -8.58
N LYS A 118 5.66 -8.47 -8.89
CA LYS A 118 5.00 -7.38 -9.61
C LYS A 118 5.11 -6.08 -8.79
N ALA A 119 4.90 -6.16 -7.49
CA ALA A 119 4.94 -4.99 -6.60
C ALA A 119 6.37 -4.46 -6.43
N TRP A 120 7.34 -5.31 -6.06
CA TRP A 120 8.69 -4.79 -5.80
C TRP A 120 9.38 -4.31 -7.06
N ARG A 121 9.09 -4.91 -8.22
CA ARG A 121 9.61 -4.39 -9.50
C ARG A 121 9.04 -3.01 -9.82
N TRP A 122 7.77 -2.80 -9.49
CA TRP A 122 7.15 -1.50 -9.68
C TRP A 122 7.81 -0.44 -8.77
N TYR A 123 8.04 -0.77 -7.50
CA TYR A 123 8.73 0.16 -6.59
C TYR A 123 10.15 0.48 -7.08
N GLU A 124 10.86 -0.49 -7.63
CA GLU A 124 12.18 -0.22 -8.21
C GLU A 124 12.09 0.75 -9.39
N ARG A 125 11.10 0.57 -10.26
CA ARG A 125 10.87 1.51 -11.37
C ARG A 125 10.52 2.91 -10.89
N GLU A 126 9.88 3.01 -9.75
CA GLU A 126 9.48 4.30 -9.15
C GLU A 126 10.61 4.95 -8.32
N GLY A 127 11.80 4.38 -8.33
CA GLY A 127 12.98 4.97 -7.72
C GLY A 127 13.33 4.47 -6.32
N PHE A 128 12.65 3.45 -5.83
CA PHE A 128 12.99 2.82 -4.55
C PHE A 128 14.19 1.90 -4.74
N VAL A 129 15.08 1.90 -3.76
CA VAL A 129 16.32 1.12 -3.78
C VAL A 129 16.28 0.06 -2.70
N LEU A 130 16.63 -1.16 -3.07
CA LEU A 130 16.69 -2.30 -2.14
C LEU A 130 17.78 -2.06 -1.10
N GLU A 131 17.41 -2.16 0.18
CA GLU A 131 18.36 -2.06 1.30
C GLU A 131 18.74 -3.41 1.86
N LYS A 132 17.80 -4.33 1.98
CA LYS A 132 18.05 -5.67 2.50
C LYS A 132 16.88 -6.59 2.15
N ALA A 133 17.14 -7.89 2.26
CA ALA A 133 16.10 -8.91 2.22
C ALA A 133 16.34 -9.84 3.41
N GLU A 134 15.29 -10.13 4.18
CA GLU A 134 15.39 -11.01 5.34
C GLU A 134 14.08 -11.75 5.60
N ALA A 135 14.20 -12.89 6.29
CA ALA A 135 13.03 -13.68 6.65
C ALA A 135 12.21 -12.96 7.73
N ASP A 136 10.89 -12.88 7.52
CA ASP A 136 9.97 -12.41 8.53
C ASP A 136 9.95 -13.41 9.69
N PRO A 137 10.20 -12.96 10.95
CA PRO A 137 10.28 -13.87 12.10
C PRO A 137 8.97 -14.56 12.43
N VAL A 138 7.82 -14.00 11.99
CA VAL A 138 6.50 -14.58 12.31
C VAL A 138 6.11 -15.66 11.30
N HIS A 139 6.32 -15.41 10.00
CA HIS A 139 5.84 -16.28 8.92
C HIS A 139 6.95 -16.93 8.10
N GLY A 140 8.21 -16.55 8.32
CA GLY A 140 9.36 -17.10 7.59
C GLY A 140 9.46 -16.65 6.13
N ARG A 141 8.60 -15.75 5.69
CA ARG A 141 8.63 -15.23 4.32
C ARG A 141 9.80 -14.26 4.15
N ILE A 142 10.44 -14.31 2.98
CA ILE A 142 11.46 -13.32 2.67
C ILE A 142 10.79 -11.99 2.32
N MET A 143 11.17 -10.95 3.06
CA MET A 143 10.71 -9.60 2.85
C MET A 143 11.84 -8.76 2.31
N LYS A 144 11.55 -7.99 1.26
CA LYS A 144 12.49 -7.04 0.65
C LYS A 144 12.19 -5.65 1.19
N TYR A 145 13.22 -4.97 1.67
CA TYR A 145 13.12 -3.63 2.26
C TYR A 145 13.67 -2.62 1.29
N TYR A 146 12.85 -1.60 0.97
CA TYR A 146 13.16 -0.57 -0.01
C TYR A 146 13.11 0.80 0.61
N ARG A 147 13.92 1.71 0.08
CA ARG A 147 13.91 3.12 0.49
C ARG A 147 14.00 4.02 -0.72
N TRP A 148 13.14 5.05 -0.73
CA TRP A 148 13.23 6.17 -1.65
C TRP A 148 13.76 7.38 -0.88
N LYS A 149 14.73 8.11 -1.46
CA LYS A 149 15.23 9.36 -0.94
C LYS A 149 15.12 10.43 -2.00
N ARG A 150 14.68 11.62 -1.56
CA ARG A 150 14.58 12.77 -2.44
C ARG A 150 15.93 13.09 -3.07
N GLY A 151 15.94 13.38 -4.38
CA GLY A 151 17.15 13.73 -5.11
C GLY A 151 18.03 12.54 -5.50
N ARG A 152 17.69 11.30 -5.06
CA ARG A 152 18.38 10.11 -5.52
C ARG A 152 17.80 9.74 -6.89
N GLN A 153 18.66 9.70 -7.92
CA GLN A 153 18.23 9.21 -9.22
C GLN A 153 18.03 7.69 -9.15
N ALA A 154 17.01 7.20 -9.87
CA ALA A 154 16.86 5.76 -10.07
C ALA A 154 18.18 5.24 -10.66
N ALA A 155 18.62 4.06 -10.16
CA ALA A 155 19.82 3.43 -10.69
C ALA A 155 19.71 3.33 -12.22
N ALA A 156 20.75 3.72 -12.93
CA ALA A 156 20.79 3.60 -14.38
C ALA A 156 20.58 2.13 -14.77
N PRO A 157 19.77 1.84 -15.80
CA PRO A 157 19.54 0.48 -16.25
C PRO A 157 20.82 -0.22 -16.70
#